data_86b2326cc53ce1c97d2c6458c4ac78ee
#
_entry.id   86b2326cc53ce1c97d2c6458c4ac78ee
#
_cell.length_a   1.000
_cell.length_b   1.000
_cell.length_c   1.000
_cell.angle_alpha   90.00
_cell.angle_beta   90.00
_cell.angle_gamma   90.00
#
_symmetry.space_group_name_H-M   'P 1'
#
loop_
_entity.id
_entity.type
_entity.pdbx_description
1 polymer ?
#
loop_
_entity_poly.entity_id
_entity_poly.type
_entity_poly.pdbx_seq_one_letter_code
_entity_poly.pdbx_strand_id
1 'polypeptide(L)'
;MLNAYSYVRFSSQLQKLSDSKRRQISRTKKWCKEKKYNYCEAGEDLGVSGSTGKNLDDTKAFGAFIKSVEENKIKTPCILVVESLDRLTRLEVDKAHDLCKKLIRLGVSIASVEDDEIFDEKSLTDIFPLLMLLVRLNTYNEYAKKLGDRSRLSWAQKRKGISPENILTKVIPSWLNYNKKTDRLEIVEE
;
A
#
# COMPACT_ATOMS: atom_id res chain seq x y z
N MET A 1 16.29 21.93 -8.64
CA MET A 1 14.96 21.29 -8.60
C MET A 1 15.11 20.05 -7.72
N LEU A 2 14.23 19.85 -6.73
CA LEU A 2 14.33 18.74 -5.79
C LEU A 2 13.84 17.44 -6.47
N ASN A 3 14.53 16.31 -6.23
CA ASN A 3 14.14 15.02 -6.76
C ASN A 3 12.96 14.44 -5.97
N ALA A 4 11.94 14.00 -6.67
CA ALA A 4 10.72 13.40 -6.13
C ALA A 4 10.63 11.93 -6.60
N TYR A 5 10.86 11.02 -5.69
CA TYR A 5 10.86 9.58 -5.93
C TYR A 5 9.46 9.01 -5.73
N SER A 6 8.84 8.53 -6.79
CA SER A 6 7.50 7.94 -6.76
C SER A 6 7.55 6.48 -6.36
N TYR A 7 6.91 6.14 -5.25
CA TYR A 7 6.71 4.77 -4.80
C TYR A 7 5.26 4.32 -4.99
N VAL A 8 5.07 3.15 -5.58
CA VAL A 8 3.77 2.57 -5.89
C VAL A 8 3.65 1.18 -5.27
N ARG A 9 2.54 0.90 -4.55
CA ARG A 9 2.27 -0.40 -3.93
C ARG A 9 0.88 -0.90 -4.26
N PHE A 10 0.80 -2.19 -4.63
CA PHE A 10 -0.46 -2.89 -4.89
C PHE A 10 -0.56 -4.16 -4.05
N SER A 11 -1.74 -4.42 -3.48
CA SER A 11 -2.00 -5.60 -2.64
C SER A 11 -2.29 -6.88 -3.44
N SER A 12 -2.60 -6.79 -4.74
CA SER A 12 -2.88 -7.96 -5.57
C SER A 12 -2.26 -7.84 -6.96
N GLN A 13 -1.87 -9.00 -7.54
CA GLN A 13 -1.33 -9.06 -8.91
C GLN A 13 -2.37 -8.67 -9.98
N LEU A 14 -3.66 -8.85 -9.72
CA LEU A 14 -4.73 -8.45 -10.62
C LEU A 14 -4.82 -6.94 -10.81
N GLN A 15 -4.41 -6.16 -9.81
CA GLN A 15 -4.31 -4.69 -9.92
C GLN A 15 -3.14 -4.23 -10.80
N LYS A 16 -2.20 -5.12 -11.11
CA LYS A 16 -1.05 -4.84 -12.01
C LYS A 16 -1.49 -4.55 -13.45
N LEU A 17 -2.53 -5.22 -13.92
CA LEU A 17 -3.07 -5.10 -15.28
C LEU A 17 -4.14 -4.01 -15.42
N SER A 18 -4.51 -3.36 -14.31
CA SER A 18 -5.61 -2.41 -14.29
C SER A 18 -5.16 -0.97 -14.56
N ASP A 19 -6.08 -0.15 -15.03
CA ASP A 19 -5.95 1.31 -15.17
C ASP A 19 -5.53 2.02 -13.87
N SER A 20 -5.63 1.32 -12.72
CA SER A 20 -5.25 1.82 -11.40
C SER A 20 -3.76 2.20 -11.31
N LYS A 21 -2.84 1.35 -11.83
CA LYS A 21 -1.40 1.65 -11.83
C LYS A 21 -1.10 2.88 -12.69
N ARG A 22 -1.60 2.88 -13.93
CA ARG A 22 -1.40 3.99 -14.86
C ARG A 22 -1.94 5.29 -14.28
N ARG A 23 -3.10 5.24 -13.65
CA ARG A 23 -3.72 6.39 -12.97
C ARG A 23 -2.87 6.92 -11.84
N GLN A 24 -2.35 6.06 -10.94
CA GLN A 24 -1.50 6.47 -9.82
C GLN A 24 -0.23 7.16 -10.33
N ILE A 25 0.48 6.55 -11.27
CA ILE A 25 1.70 7.13 -11.86
C ILE A 25 1.39 8.46 -12.55
N SER A 26 0.30 8.54 -13.31
CA SER A 26 -0.11 9.78 -14.00
C SER A 26 -0.42 10.90 -13.01
N ARG A 27 -1.15 10.60 -11.92
CA ARG A 27 -1.44 11.58 -10.86
C ARG A 27 -0.17 12.07 -10.18
N THR A 28 0.75 11.16 -9.84
CA THR A 28 2.02 11.53 -9.20
C THR A 28 2.89 12.38 -10.13
N LYS A 29 3.00 12.01 -11.41
CA LYS A 29 3.73 12.82 -12.42
C LYS A 29 3.15 14.22 -12.57
N LYS A 30 1.82 14.32 -12.64
CA LYS A 30 1.12 15.61 -12.73
C LYS A 30 1.41 16.46 -11.49
N TRP A 31 1.27 15.89 -10.30
CA TRP A 31 1.54 16.55 -9.04
C TRP A 31 3.00 17.06 -8.95
N CYS A 32 3.98 16.21 -9.31
CA CYS A 32 5.39 16.62 -9.34
C CYS A 32 5.62 17.79 -10.30
N LYS A 33 4.98 17.78 -11.47
CA LYS A 33 5.07 18.86 -12.45
C LYS A 33 4.50 20.18 -11.90
N GLU A 34 3.33 20.14 -11.26
CA GLU A 34 2.65 21.29 -10.65
C GLU A 34 3.49 21.89 -9.52
N LYS A 35 4.10 21.05 -8.68
CA LYS A 35 4.97 21.47 -7.57
C LYS A 35 6.41 21.80 -8.02
N LYS A 36 6.75 21.66 -9.29
CA LYS A 36 8.08 21.90 -9.89
C LYS A 36 9.17 20.99 -9.30
N TYR A 37 8.84 19.72 -9.06
CA TYR A 37 9.80 18.68 -8.66
C TYR A 37 10.28 17.87 -9.85
N ASN A 38 11.50 17.32 -9.75
CA ASN A 38 12.04 16.39 -10.73
C ASN A 38 11.53 14.98 -10.43
N TYR A 39 10.66 14.44 -11.28
CA TYR A 39 10.07 13.11 -11.09
C TYR A 39 11.11 12.01 -11.32
N CYS A 40 11.26 11.13 -10.33
CA CYS A 40 12.08 9.91 -10.36
C CYS A 40 11.23 8.72 -9.93
N GLU A 41 11.60 7.51 -10.37
CA GLU A 41 10.95 6.29 -9.93
C GLU A 41 11.71 5.68 -8.73
N ALA A 42 11.04 5.50 -7.59
CA ALA A 42 11.59 4.77 -6.45
C ALA A 42 11.42 3.26 -6.59
N GLY A 43 10.44 2.83 -7.39
CA GLY A 43 10.12 1.44 -7.65
C GLY A 43 8.70 1.06 -7.26
N GLU A 44 8.38 -0.24 -7.46
CA GLU A 44 7.03 -0.77 -7.29
C GLU A 44 7.05 -2.05 -6.46
N ASP A 45 6.21 -2.12 -5.44
CA ASP A 45 5.96 -3.34 -4.68
C ASP A 45 4.61 -3.95 -5.05
N LEU A 46 4.66 -5.07 -5.77
CA LEU A 46 3.49 -5.77 -6.29
C LEU A 46 3.17 -6.98 -5.43
N GLY A 47 1.92 -7.08 -4.96
CA GLY A 47 1.47 -8.20 -4.12
C GLY A 47 2.04 -8.18 -2.70
N VAL A 48 2.56 -7.03 -2.24
CA VAL A 48 3.14 -6.88 -0.90
C VAL A 48 2.15 -6.17 0.01
N SER A 49 1.83 -6.80 1.14
CA SER A 49 0.97 -6.18 2.15
C SER A 49 1.74 -5.15 2.98
N GLY A 50 1.19 -3.94 3.09
CA GLY A 50 1.75 -2.91 3.97
C GLY A 50 1.46 -3.14 5.46
N SER A 51 0.55 -4.07 5.81
CA SER A 51 0.17 -4.36 7.21
C SER A 51 1.18 -5.23 7.96
N THR A 52 2.04 -5.95 7.24
CA THR A 52 3.04 -6.86 7.82
C THR A 52 4.45 -6.27 7.83
N GLY A 53 4.64 -5.06 7.30
CA GLY A 53 5.97 -4.46 7.15
C GLY A 53 6.88 -5.14 6.12
N LYS A 54 6.39 -6.13 5.37
CA LYS A 54 7.18 -6.86 4.36
C LYS A 54 7.72 -5.99 3.23
N ASN A 55 7.13 -4.83 3.00
CA ASN A 55 7.63 -3.83 2.05
C ASN A 55 8.91 -3.12 2.53
N LEU A 56 9.27 -3.28 3.81
CA LEU A 56 10.50 -2.73 4.38
C LEU A 56 11.73 -3.65 4.18
N ASP A 57 11.53 -4.87 3.68
CA ASP A 57 12.61 -5.79 3.35
C ASP A 57 13.47 -5.20 2.22
N ASP A 58 14.80 -5.30 2.34
CA ASP A 58 15.77 -4.78 1.36
C ASP A 58 15.59 -5.33 -0.06
N THR A 59 14.92 -6.48 -0.19
CA THR A 59 14.57 -7.09 -1.47
C THR A 59 13.35 -6.46 -2.13
N LYS A 60 12.66 -5.56 -1.44
CA LYS A 60 11.48 -4.84 -1.90
C LYS A 60 11.85 -3.42 -2.32
N ALA A 61 11.07 -2.85 -3.23
CA ALA A 61 11.36 -1.54 -3.80
C ALA A 61 11.46 -0.45 -2.72
N PHE A 62 10.58 -0.51 -1.72
CA PHE A 62 10.61 0.48 -0.63
C PHE A 62 11.81 0.29 0.31
N GLY A 63 12.12 -0.94 0.72
CA GLY A 63 13.32 -1.23 1.50
C GLY A 63 14.61 -0.85 0.76
N ALA A 64 14.70 -1.20 -0.53
CA ALA A 64 15.82 -0.82 -1.39
C ALA A 64 15.97 0.70 -1.54
N PHE A 65 14.85 1.44 -1.60
CA PHE A 65 14.88 2.90 -1.58
C PHE A 65 15.48 3.44 -0.28
N ILE A 66 15.01 2.97 0.88
CA ILE A 66 15.53 3.38 2.19
C ILE A 66 17.03 3.11 2.27
N LYS A 67 17.46 1.91 1.91
CA LYS A 67 18.87 1.51 1.89
C LYS A 67 19.72 2.39 0.97
N SER A 68 19.19 2.72 -0.20
CA SER A 68 19.87 3.61 -1.15
C SER A 68 20.06 5.04 -0.60
N VAL A 69 19.13 5.51 0.24
CA VAL A 69 19.27 6.79 0.95
C VAL A 69 20.32 6.66 2.06
N GLU A 70 20.27 5.60 2.87
CA GLU A 70 21.22 5.34 3.96
C GLU A 70 22.67 5.21 3.44
N GLU A 71 22.84 4.56 2.28
CA GLU A 71 24.13 4.41 1.61
C GLU A 71 24.57 5.64 0.79
N ASN A 72 23.82 6.77 0.86
CA ASN A 72 24.06 8.00 0.09
C ASN A 72 24.06 7.82 -1.44
N LYS A 73 23.49 6.72 -1.96
CA LYS A 73 23.26 6.51 -3.41
C LYS A 73 22.16 7.45 -3.92
N ILE A 74 21.14 7.69 -3.10
CA ILE A 74 20.14 8.72 -3.32
C ILE A 74 20.53 9.94 -2.45
N LYS A 75 20.75 11.06 -3.14
CA LYS A 75 21.13 12.30 -2.45
C LYS A 75 19.93 12.95 -1.77
N THR A 76 20.11 13.37 -0.54
CA THR A 76 19.15 14.18 0.23
C THR A 76 19.58 15.67 0.21
N PRO A 77 18.66 16.63 0.36
CA PRO A 77 17.22 16.41 0.55
C PRO A 77 16.50 15.93 -0.72
N CYS A 78 15.52 15.02 -0.54
CA CYS A 78 14.66 14.54 -1.60
C CYS A 78 13.23 14.32 -1.06
N ILE A 79 12.28 14.03 -1.96
CA ILE A 79 10.89 13.76 -1.58
C ILE A 79 10.51 12.34 -2.01
N LEU A 80 9.94 11.57 -1.10
CA LEU A 80 9.24 10.33 -1.39
C LEU A 80 7.76 10.63 -1.63
N VAL A 81 7.28 10.36 -2.84
CA VAL A 81 5.90 10.67 -3.24
C VAL A 81 5.09 9.39 -3.31
N VAL A 82 3.99 9.36 -2.58
CA VAL A 82 3.01 8.27 -2.58
C VAL A 82 1.62 8.78 -2.95
N GLU A 83 0.75 7.92 -3.46
CA GLU A 83 -0.65 8.30 -3.70
C GLU A 83 -1.32 8.74 -2.41
N SER A 84 -1.14 7.96 -1.33
CA SER A 84 -1.62 8.21 0.03
C SER A 84 -0.72 7.49 1.04
N LEU A 85 -0.73 7.90 2.30
CA LEU A 85 0.15 7.32 3.32
C LEU A 85 -0.07 5.82 3.56
N ASP A 86 -1.25 5.28 3.25
CA ASP A 86 -1.53 3.84 3.32
C ASP A 86 -0.76 3.02 2.26
N ARG A 87 -0.22 3.67 1.23
CA ARG A 87 0.71 3.03 0.29
C ARG A 87 2.07 2.85 0.92
N LEU A 88 2.48 3.81 1.74
CA LEU A 88 3.75 3.74 2.46
C LEU A 88 3.72 2.63 3.51
N THR A 89 2.74 2.65 4.38
CA THR A 89 2.60 1.69 5.48
C THR A 89 1.14 1.52 5.91
N ARG A 90 0.82 0.35 6.47
CA ARG A 90 -0.43 0.05 7.17
C ARG A 90 -0.14 -0.52 8.56
N LEU A 91 1.04 -0.27 9.07
CA LEU A 91 1.44 -0.63 10.41
C LEU A 91 0.61 0.16 11.45
N GLU A 92 0.70 -0.26 12.69
CA GLU A 92 0.15 0.50 13.82
C GLU A 92 0.76 1.90 13.86
N VAL A 93 0.03 2.85 14.44
CA VAL A 93 0.36 4.30 14.33
C VAL A 93 1.75 4.61 14.87
N ASP A 94 2.15 3.97 15.97
CA ASP A 94 3.49 4.11 16.57
C ASP A 94 4.60 3.71 15.59
N LYS A 95 4.50 2.51 15.01
CA LYS A 95 5.47 1.99 14.04
C LYS A 95 5.46 2.78 12.73
N ALA A 96 4.28 3.21 12.29
CA ALA A 96 4.14 4.05 11.11
C ALA A 96 4.78 5.44 11.33
N HIS A 97 4.59 6.02 12.51
CA HIS A 97 5.21 7.27 12.90
C HIS A 97 6.75 7.13 12.97
N ASP A 98 7.27 6.06 13.60
CA ASP A 98 8.71 5.82 13.66
C ASP A 98 9.32 5.66 12.27
N LEU A 99 8.63 5.01 11.35
CA LEU A 99 9.06 4.91 9.95
C LEU A 99 9.13 6.28 9.27
N CYS A 100 8.09 7.10 9.41
CA CYS A 100 8.08 8.47 8.88
C CYS A 100 9.20 9.33 9.49
N LYS A 101 9.38 9.23 10.81
CA LYS A 101 10.44 9.92 11.55
C LYS A 101 11.83 9.49 11.06
N LYS A 102 12.06 8.19 10.82
CA LYS A 102 13.32 7.68 10.25
C LYS A 102 13.59 8.31 8.89
N LEU A 103 12.63 8.28 7.97
CA LEU A 103 12.76 8.87 6.64
C LEU A 103 13.06 10.37 6.69
N ILE A 104 12.30 11.11 7.47
CA ILE A 104 12.45 12.56 7.59
C ILE A 104 13.84 12.91 8.16
N ARG A 105 14.33 12.17 9.16
CA ARG A 105 15.68 12.36 9.71
C ARG A 105 16.80 12.02 8.73
N LEU A 106 16.54 11.15 7.75
CA LEU A 106 17.46 10.89 6.64
C LEU A 106 17.41 12.01 5.57
N GLY A 107 16.61 13.06 5.76
CA GLY A 107 16.44 14.14 4.79
C GLY A 107 15.45 13.84 3.67
N VAL A 108 14.56 12.84 3.86
CA VAL A 108 13.50 12.47 2.93
C VAL A 108 12.19 13.05 3.40
N SER A 109 11.65 14.07 2.74
CA SER A 109 10.26 14.51 2.95
C SER A 109 9.29 13.49 2.35
N ILE A 110 8.10 13.34 2.94
CA ILE A 110 7.06 12.41 2.48
C ILE A 110 5.90 13.22 1.93
N ALA A 111 5.48 12.96 0.70
CA ALA A 111 4.35 13.63 0.07
C ALA A 111 3.20 12.67 -0.20
N SER A 112 1.99 13.03 0.26
CA SER A 112 0.72 12.38 -0.08
C SER A 112 0.03 13.17 -1.18
N VAL A 113 -0.13 12.56 -2.37
CA VAL A 113 -0.76 13.22 -3.53
C VAL A 113 -2.27 13.38 -3.32
N GLU A 114 -2.91 12.44 -2.64
CA GLU A 114 -4.35 12.46 -2.37
C GLU A 114 -4.74 13.60 -1.42
N ASP A 115 -3.92 13.83 -0.41
CA ASP A 115 -4.14 14.87 0.61
C ASP A 115 -3.54 16.23 0.20
N ASP A 116 -2.68 16.28 -0.83
CA ASP A 116 -1.82 17.42 -1.21
C ASP A 116 -0.95 17.92 -0.05
N GLU A 117 -0.48 17.01 0.80
CA GLU A 117 0.30 17.29 2.00
C GLU A 117 1.75 16.84 1.85
N ILE A 118 2.68 17.58 2.45
CA ILE A 118 4.10 17.22 2.53
C ILE A 118 4.50 17.21 4.00
N PHE A 119 5.07 16.10 4.45
CA PHE A 119 5.59 15.90 5.78
C PHE A 119 7.12 15.98 5.75
N ASP A 120 7.67 16.96 6.42
CA ASP A 120 9.09 17.27 6.51
C ASP A 120 9.53 17.37 7.99
N GLU A 121 10.67 17.98 8.25
CA GLU A 121 11.20 18.14 9.61
C GLU A 121 10.25 18.92 10.54
N LYS A 122 9.50 19.90 10.02
CA LYS A 122 8.47 20.63 10.79
C LYS A 122 7.36 19.69 11.26
N SER A 123 7.06 18.64 10.50
CA SER A 123 6.08 17.62 10.88
C SER A 123 6.52 16.75 12.06
N LEU A 124 7.77 16.88 12.52
CA LEU A 124 8.28 16.20 13.72
C LEU A 124 8.46 17.14 14.91
N THR A 125 8.61 18.44 14.67
CA THR A 125 8.94 19.45 15.68
C THR A 125 7.77 20.34 16.05
N ASP A 126 6.93 20.68 15.07
CA ASP A 126 5.81 21.57 15.26
C ASP A 126 4.54 20.77 15.59
N ILE A 127 3.83 21.21 16.61
CA ILE A 127 2.68 20.49 17.17
C ILE A 127 1.57 20.23 16.13
N PHE A 128 1.28 21.20 15.28
CA PHE A 128 0.20 21.13 14.31
C PHE A 128 0.50 20.16 13.16
N PRO A 129 1.63 20.24 12.44
CA PRO A 129 2.03 19.27 11.43
C PRO A 129 2.20 17.85 12.00
N LEU A 130 2.73 17.72 13.22
CA LEU A 130 2.86 16.44 13.91
C LEU A 130 1.48 15.81 14.17
N LEU A 131 0.55 16.61 14.69
CA LEU A 131 -0.82 16.14 14.93
C LEU A 131 -1.48 15.69 13.62
N MET A 132 -1.33 16.46 12.54
CA MET A 132 -1.86 16.09 11.22
C MET A 132 -1.29 14.78 10.72
N LEU A 133 0.03 14.59 10.83
CA LEU A 133 0.67 13.31 10.45
C LEU A 133 0.06 12.14 11.24
N LEU A 134 -0.06 12.25 12.56
CA LEU A 134 -0.61 11.21 13.41
C LEU A 134 -2.09 10.91 13.08
N VAL A 135 -2.89 11.95 12.85
CA VAL A 135 -4.31 11.80 12.46
C VAL A 135 -4.42 11.09 11.11
N ARG A 136 -3.61 11.43 10.12
CA ARG A 136 -3.58 10.75 8.81
C ARG A 136 -3.20 9.28 8.96
N LEU A 137 -2.10 8.98 9.66
CA LEU A 137 -1.66 7.60 9.89
C LEU A 137 -2.74 6.78 10.61
N ASN A 138 -3.40 7.34 11.63
CA ASN A 138 -4.49 6.67 12.33
C ASN A 138 -5.70 6.43 11.42
N THR A 139 -6.11 7.41 10.65
CA THR A 139 -7.26 7.31 9.74
C THR A 139 -7.07 6.17 8.73
N TYR A 140 -5.91 6.07 8.12
CA TYR A 140 -5.60 5.01 7.16
C TYR A 140 -5.49 3.62 7.83
N ASN A 141 -4.94 3.55 9.05
CA ASN A 141 -4.89 2.31 9.82
C ASN A 141 -6.29 1.81 10.19
N GLU A 142 -7.14 2.69 10.72
CA GLU A 142 -8.53 2.38 11.07
C GLU A 142 -9.36 1.94 9.86
N TYR A 143 -9.18 2.60 8.72
CA TYR A 143 -9.84 2.21 7.47
C TYR A 143 -9.43 0.79 7.05
N ALA A 144 -8.14 0.47 7.11
CA ALA A 144 -7.62 -0.86 6.78
C ALA A 144 -8.18 -1.94 7.72
N LYS A 145 -8.26 -1.67 9.04
CA LYS A 145 -8.87 -2.56 10.04
C LYS A 145 -10.34 -2.83 9.73
N LYS A 146 -11.13 -1.77 9.52
CA LYS A 146 -12.56 -1.88 9.18
C LYS A 146 -12.81 -2.68 7.90
N LEU A 147 -11.96 -2.51 6.88
CA LEU A 147 -12.06 -3.29 5.64
C LEU A 147 -11.76 -4.78 5.88
N GLY A 148 -10.75 -5.09 6.70
CA GLY A 148 -10.41 -6.45 7.12
C GLY A 148 -11.56 -7.11 7.90
N ASP A 149 -12.19 -6.39 8.83
CA ASP A 149 -13.31 -6.87 9.63
C ASP A 149 -14.53 -7.16 8.76
N ARG A 150 -14.89 -6.26 7.85
CA ARG A 150 -15.98 -6.48 6.88
C ARG A 150 -15.73 -7.74 6.04
N SER A 151 -14.50 -7.93 5.57
CA SER A 151 -14.13 -9.12 4.82
C SER A 151 -14.30 -10.38 5.67
N ARG A 152 -13.79 -10.40 6.92
CA ARG A 152 -13.95 -11.53 7.86
C ARG A 152 -15.40 -11.87 8.13
N LEU A 153 -16.24 -10.85 8.40
CA LEU A 153 -17.66 -11.04 8.65
C LEU A 153 -18.38 -11.61 7.41
N SER A 154 -18.09 -11.07 6.22
CA SER A 154 -18.63 -11.60 4.97
C SER A 154 -18.27 -13.08 4.75
N TRP A 155 -17.01 -13.44 4.98
CA TRP A 155 -16.57 -14.84 4.89
C TRP A 155 -17.20 -15.73 5.96
N ALA A 156 -17.38 -15.21 7.19
CA ALA A 156 -18.06 -15.94 8.26
C ALA A 156 -19.54 -16.23 7.90
N GLN A 157 -20.24 -15.26 7.34
CA GLN A 157 -21.61 -15.44 6.85
C GLN A 157 -21.67 -16.45 5.70
N LYS A 158 -20.78 -16.35 4.72
CA LYS A 158 -20.69 -17.32 3.62
C LYS A 158 -20.47 -18.74 4.13
N ARG A 159 -19.55 -18.92 5.10
CA ARG A 159 -19.31 -20.25 5.70
C ARG A 159 -20.52 -20.83 6.43
N LYS A 160 -21.35 -20.00 7.09
CA LYS A 160 -22.58 -20.45 7.72
C LYS A 160 -23.66 -20.91 6.73
N GLY A 161 -23.62 -20.36 5.52
CA GLY A 161 -24.57 -20.71 4.45
C GLY A 161 -24.09 -21.84 3.54
N ILE A 162 -23.00 -22.54 3.87
CA ILE A 162 -22.52 -23.68 3.05
C ILE A 162 -23.51 -24.83 3.19
N SER A 163 -23.99 -25.30 2.05
CA SER A 163 -24.79 -26.53 1.89
C SER A 163 -24.36 -27.21 0.59
N PRO A 164 -24.75 -28.47 0.35
CA PRO A 164 -24.53 -29.13 -0.94
C PRO A 164 -25.05 -28.34 -2.14
N GLU A 165 -26.02 -27.47 -1.91
CA GLU A 165 -26.70 -26.65 -2.92
C GLU A 165 -26.12 -25.21 -2.98
N ASN A 166 -25.30 -24.81 -2.01
CA ASN A 166 -24.73 -23.48 -1.93
C ASN A 166 -23.22 -23.53 -1.70
N ILE A 167 -22.47 -23.44 -2.79
CA ILE A 167 -21.02 -23.60 -2.82
C ILE A 167 -20.33 -22.28 -2.47
N LEU A 168 -19.40 -22.34 -1.52
CA LEU A 168 -18.65 -21.16 -1.03
C LEU A 168 -17.80 -20.48 -2.11
N THR A 169 -17.18 -21.28 -2.98
CA THR A 169 -16.27 -20.79 -4.02
C THR A 169 -16.21 -21.81 -5.17
N LYS A 170 -16.01 -21.29 -6.38
CA LYS A 170 -15.75 -22.11 -7.58
C LYS A 170 -14.26 -22.40 -7.79
N VAL A 171 -13.39 -21.87 -6.93
CA VAL A 171 -11.97 -22.24 -6.89
C VAL A 171 -11.86 -23.48 -6.02
N ILE A 172 -11.71 -24.62 -6.65
CA ILE A 172 -11.78 -25.95 -6.03
C ILE A 172 -10.49 -26.73 -6.30
N PRO A 173 -10.15 -27.73 -5.45
CA PRO A 173 -9.03 -28.63 -5.69
C PRO A 173 -9.18 -29.41 -7.00
N SER A 174 -8.05 -29.90 -7.57
CA SER A 174 -8.03 -30.61 -8.86
C SER A 174 -8.85 -31.91 -8.89
N TRP A 175 -9.08 -32.55 -7.74
CA TRP A 175 -9.87 -33.75 -7.59
C TRP A 175 -11.40 -33.50 -7.51
N LEU A 176 -11.84 -32.24 -7.60
CA LEU A 176 -13.24 -31.85 -7.69
C LEU A 176 -13.49 -31.14 -9.01
N ASN A 177 -14.69 -31.33 -9.56
CA ASN A 177 -15.21 -30.60 -10.71
C ASN A 177 -16.51 -29.89 -10.33
N TYR A 178 -16.70 -28.69 -10.86
CA TYR A 178 -17.94 -27.95 -10.68
C TYR A 178 -18.89 -28.21 -11.86
N ASN A 179 -19.98 -28.94 -11.59
CA ASN A 179 -21.00 -29.16 -12.57
C ASN A 179 -21.94 -27.96 -12.69
N LYS A 180 -21.83 -27.20 -13.79
CA LYS A 180 -22.65 -26.00 -14.04
C LYS A 180 -24.14 -26.27 -14.21
N LYS A 181 -24.52 -27.51 -14.56
CA LYS A 181 -25.94 -27.86 -14.77
C LYS A 181 -26.65 -28.15 -13.45
N THR A 182 -25.96 -28.80 -12.53
CA THR A 182 -26.52 -29.20 -11.23
C THR A 182 -26.17 -28.21 -10.12
N ASP A 183 -25.26 -27.23 -10.39
CA ASP A 183 -24.68 -26.28 -9.43
C ASP A 183 -24.02 -26.98 -8.23
N ARG A 184 -23.40 -28.15 -8.45
CA ARG A 184 -22.78 -28.98 -7.42
C ARG A 184 -21.32 -29.31 -7.73
N LEU A 185 -20.58 -29.64 -6.66
CA LEU A 185 -19.25 -30.20 -6.77
C LEU A 185 -19.36 -31.75 -6.94
N GLU A 186 -18.64 -32.27 -7.90
CA GLU A 186 -18.55 -33.70 -8.21
C GLU A 186 -17.08 -34.12 -8.10
N ILE A 187 -16.84 -35.36 -7.63
CA ILE A 187 -15.50 -35.93 -7.58
C ILE A 187 -15.08 -36.27 -9.01
N VAL A 188 -13.86 -35.92 -9.38
CA VAL A 188 -13.26 -36.36 -10.65
C VAL A 188 -12.87 -37.82 -10.46
N GLU A 189 -13.58 -38.72 -11.13
CA GLU A 189 -13.16 -40.13 -11.22
C GLU A 189 -11.95 -40.22 -12.14
N GLU A 190 -10.89 -40.94 -11.72
CA GLU A 190 -9.67 -41.18 -12.50
C GLU A 190 -9.93 -42.01 -13.75
#